data_ad4e696dc7a6195a51a57d5cae199ff2
#
_entry.id   ad4e696dc7a6195a51a57d5cae199ff2
#
_cell.length_a   1.000
_cell.length_b   1.000
_cell.length_c   1.000
_cell.angle_alpha   90.00
_cell.angle_beta   90.00
_cell.angle_gamma   90.00
#
_symmetry.space_group_name_H-M   'P 1'
#
loop_
_entity.id
_entity.type
_entity.pdbx_description
1 polymer ?
#
loop_
_entity_poly.entity_id
_entity_poly.type
_entity_poly.pdbx_seq_one_letter_code
_entity_poly.pdbx_strand_id
1 'polypeptide(L)'
;MKASAQTVLLALLFTLFSVHAEVRINQIQFVGSHNSYKLAMPDLYQTVLGLVDADAALALDYQHMALHDQLNLGLRKLELDVFYQPQSQSFPVGHVQVIDMNSHCPTLRTCLAQLLQWSDAHPEHAPIWIGFNAKDQQIGWLPDPAPFDVRAFAAMDAVLEEMLGLRLIRPGDVKPQGARAPNWPTLNDARGKFLLILDEGGQKREMYLEGWRQRPMFTTVGPEHPAAAVMIVNDPLRDFERIRALVRDGYMVRTRADANTVEARVNDTNRRQAAFASGAQAVSTDYYSPSNPFGNDYRVWIVGGVRCNPVAGPLVCNLESPVQ
;
A
#
# COMPACT_ATOMS: atom_id res chain seq x y z
N MET A 1 -1.09 40.58 -74.07
CA MET A 1 -1.38 39.28 -73.34
C MET A 1 -0.63 39.31 -72.03
N LYS A 2 -1.30 39.48 -70.93
CA LYS A 2 -0.71 39.47 -69.59
C LYS A 2 -1.13 38.16 -68.87
N ALA A 3 -0.18 37.29 -68.60
CA ALA A 3 -0.41 36.07 -67.86
C ALA A 3 -0.29 36.37 -66.33
N SER A 4 -1.36 36.17 -65.60
CA SER A 4 -1.37 36.26 -64.12
C SER A 4 -0.98 34.93 -63.52
N ALA A 5 0.12 34.90 -62.75
CA ALA A 5 0.53 33.76 -61.96
C ALA A 5 -0.28 33.75 -60.66
N GLN A 6 -1.13 32.73 -60.44
CA GLN A 6 -1.79 32.46 -59.18
C GLN A 6 -0.86 31.61 -58.31
N THR A 7 -0.37 32.19 -57.24
CA THR A 7 0.40 31.47 -56.21
C THR A 7 -0.58 30.76 -55.26
N VAL A 8 -0.63 29.45 -55.28
CA VAL A 8 -1.40 28.62 -54.34
C VAL A 8 -0.55 28.43 -53.09
N LEU A 9 -0.98 29.06 -52.01
CA LEU A 9 -0.36 28.91 -50.69
C LEU A 9 -0.93 27.65 -50.00
N LEU A 10 -0.15 26.58 -49.98
CA LEU A 10 -0.51 25.34 -49.32
C LEU A 10 -0.22 25.49 -47.82
N ALA A 11 -1.27 25.75 -47.00
CA ALA A 11 -1.15 25.78 -45.56
C ALA A 11 -1.09 24.33 -45.00
N LEU A 12 0.11 23.88 -44.61
CA LEU A 12 0.28 22.65 -43.84
C LEU A 12 -0.22 22.89 -42.40
N LEU A 13 -1.38 22.37 -42.11
CA LEU A 13 -1.87 22.22 -40.72
C LEU A 13 -1.07 21.09 -40.03
N PHE A 14 -0.04 21.46 -39.30
CA PHE A 14 0.56 20.56 -38.31
C PHE A 14 -0.40 20.41 -37.12
N THR A 15 -1.18 19.34 -37.10
CA THR A 15 -1.87 18.91 -35.86
C THR A 15 -0.78 18.39 -34.91
N LEU A 16 -0.42 19.22 -33.96
CA LEU A 16 0.37 18.81 -32.79
C LEU A 16 -0.48 17.82 -31.97
N PHE A 17 -0.34 16.53 -32.24
CA PHE A 17 -0.78 15.53 -31.29
C PHE A 17 0.12 15.64 -30.08
N SER A 18 -0.38 16.25 -29.01
CA SER A 18 0.25 16.18 -27.70
C SER A 18 0.21 14.70 -27.26
N VAL A 19 1.31 14.01 -27.46
CA VAL A 19 1.50 12.68 -26.85
C VAL A 19 1.60 12.92 -25.34
N HIS A 20 0.47 12.81 -24.65
CA HIS A 20 0.48 12.78 -23.19
C HIS A 20 1.14 11.47 -22.80
N ALA A 21 2.28 11.55 -22.11
CA ALA A 21 2.91 10.36 -21.56
C ALA A 21 1.95 9.73 -20.55
N GLU A 22 1.62 8.46 -20.75
CA GLU A 22 0.75 7.74 -19.83
C GLU A 22 1.38 7.69 -18.43
N VAL A 23 0.58 8.02 -17.41
CA VAL A 23 1.01 8.03 -16.02
C VAL A 23 1.23 6.59 -15.55
N ARG A 24 2.39 6.32 -14.93
CA ARG A 24 2.71 5.02 -14.33
C ARG A 24 2.31 4.98 -12.86
N ILE A 25 2.11 3.78 -12.31
CA ILE A 25 1.64 3.63 -10.91
C ILE A 25 2.63 4.18 -9.87
N ASN A 26 3.92 4.25 -10.15
CA ASN A 26 4.90 4.91 -9.28
C ASN A 26 4.89 6.45 -9.39
N GLN A 27 4.10 7.01 -10.31
CA GLN A 27 3.94 8.44 -10.52
C GLN A 27 2.65 8.99 -9.89
N ILE A 28 1.93 8.17 -9.14
CA ILE A 28 0.77 8.58 -8.35
C ILE A 28 1.07 8.50 -6.86
N GLN A 29 0.26 9.19 -6.05
CA GLN A 29 0.30 9.14 -4.59
C GLN A 29 -1.11 8.87 -4.06
N PHE A 30 -1.23 8.01 -3.05
CA PHE A 30 -2.48 7.60 -2.44
C PHE A 30 -2.33 7.37 -0.93
N VAL A 31 -3.46 7.40 -0.23
CA VAL A 31 -3.54 7.11 1.20
C VAL A 31 -3.96 5.67 1.42
N GLY A 32 -3.54 5.10 2.53
CA GLY A 32 -4.00 3.81 3.01
C GLY A 32 -3.98 3.70 4.53
N SER A 33 -4.68 2.71 5.05
CA SER A 33 -4.71 2.41 6.47
C SER A 33 -3.57 1.49 6.90
N HIS A 34 -3.18 1.59 8.14
CA HIS A 34 -2.33 0.66 8.87
C HIS A 34 -3.22 -0.35 9.57
N ASN A 35 -2.88 -1.64 9.60
CA ASN A 35 -3.73 -2.71 10.18
C ASN A 35 -5.21 -2.60 9.75
N SER A 36 -5.46 -2.55 8.47
CA SER A 36 -6.74 -2.15 7.86
C SER A 36 -7.96 -2.96 8.30
N TYR A 37 -7.74 -4.17 8.76
CA TYR A 37 -8.74 -5.13 9.25
C TYR A 37 -9.23 -4.84 10.67
N LYS A 38 -8.49 -4.01 11.44
CA LYS A 38 -8.58 -3.93 12.90
C LYS A 38 -9.91 -3.32 13.38
N LEU A 39 -10.58 -4.04 14.28
CA LEU A 39 -11.61 -3.55 15.18
C LEU A 39 -10.98 -3.17 16.54
N ALA A 40 -11.71 -2.43 17.36
CA ALA A 40 -11.26 -2.11 18.70
C ALA A 40 -10.91 -3.38 19.48
N MET A 41 -9.83 -3.30 20.25
CA MET A 41 -9.50 -4.34 21.25
C MET A 41 -10.64 -4.45 22.27
N PRO A 42 -10.96 -5.65 22.79
CA PRO A 42 -11.92 -5.78 23.89
C PRO A 42 -11.52 -4.93 25.10
N ASP A 43 -12.47 -4.23 25.70
CA ASP A 43 -12.24 -3.29 26.81
C ASP A 43 -11.43 -3.88 27.97
N LEU A 44 -11.68 -5.16 28.28
CA LEU A 44 -10.94 -5.87 29.33
C LEU A 44 -9.43 -5.92 29.01
N TYR A 45 -9.08 -6.30 27.79
CA TYR A 45 -7.66 -6.37 27.37
C TYR A 45 -7.02 -5.00 27.25
N GLN A 46 -7.77 -4.01 26.75
CA GLN A 46 -7.32 -2.61 26.71
C GLN A 46 -7.03 -2.07 28.10
N THR A 47 -7.90 -2.35 29.07
CA THR A 47 -7.72 -1.94 30.48
C THR A 47 -6.51 -2.63 31.11
N VAL A 48 -6.40 -3.94 30.95
CA VAL A 48 -5.27 -4.71 31.52
C VAL A 48 -3.95 -4.26 30.90
N LEU A 49 -3.91 -4.06 29.57
CA LEU A 49 -2.72 -3.56 28.88
C LEU A 49 -2.34 -2.17 29.41
N GLY A 50 -3.31 -1.28 29.62
CA GLY A 50 -3.08 0.06 30.18
C GLY A 50 -2.49 0.07 31.59
N LEU A 51 -2.72 -0.97 32.38
CA LEU A 51 -2.11 -1.14 33.69
C LEU A 51 -0.67 -1.68 33.61
N VAL A 52 -0.33 -2.42 32.57
CA VAL A 52 0.98 -3.07 32.40
C VAL A 52 1.91 -2.21 31.54
N ASP A 53 1.39 -1.64 30.47
CA ASP A 53 2.10 -0.82 29.48
C ASP A 53 1.13 0.21 28.90
N ALA A 54 1.10 1.40 29.49
CA ALA A 54 0.21 2.48 29.10
C ALA A 54 0.50 2.99 27.66
N ASP A 55 1.76 3.01 27.25
CA ASP A 55 2.15 3.47 25.92
C ASP A 55 1.70 2.47 24.84
N ALA A 56 1.85 1.18 25.10
CA ALA A 56 1.32 0.14 24.22
C ALA A 56 -0.20 0.19 24.13
N ALA A 57 -0.90 0.41 25.24
CA ALA A 57 -2.36 0.56 25.26
C ALA A 57 -2.81 1.76 24.42
N LEU A 58 -2.14 2.91 24.54
CA LEU A 58 -2.42 4.09 23.72
C LEU A 58 -2.12 3.84 22.23
N ALA A 59 -1.02 3.15 21.94
CA ALA A 59 -0.62 2.84 20.57
C ALA A 59 -1.61 1.90 19.85
N LEU A 60 -2.33 1.06 20.60
CA LEU A 60 -3.32 0.10 20.08
C LEU A 60 -4.78 0.61 20.13
N ASP A 61 -5.02 1.80 20.69
CA ASP A 61 -6.34 2.41 20.86
C ASP A 61 -6.83 3.07 19.55
N TYR A 62 -7.07 2.24 18.52
CA TYR A 62 -7.69 2.66 17.27
C TYR A 62 -8.44 1.49 16.62
N GLN A 63 -9.31 1.83 15.69
CA GLN A 63 -10.08 0.90 14.86
C GLN A 63 -10.35 1.47 13.49
N HIS A 64 -10.73 0.63 12.56
CA HIS A 64 -11.04 0.99 11.19
C HIS A 64 -12.48 0.69 10.81
N MET A 65 -12.93 1.28 9.71
CA MET A 65 -14.14 0.90 8.99
C MET A 65 -13.90 -0.44 8.27
N ALA A 66 -14.97 -1.09 7.81
CA ALA A 66 -14.84 -2.28 6.97
C ALA A 66 -14.00 -1.99 5.71
N LEU A 67 -13.31 -3.01 5.16
CA LEU A 67 -12.37 -2.81 4.04
C LEU A 67 -13.02 -2.14 2.83
N HIS A 68 -14.27 -2.52 2.50
CA HIS A 68 -15.01 -1.91 1.38
C HIS A 68 -15.31 -0.41 1.61
N ASP A 69 -15.58 0.00 2.86
CA ASP A 69 -15.84 1.41 3.19
C ASP A 69 -14.56 2.25 3.08
N GLN A 70 -13.43 1.67 3.46
CA GLN A 70 -12.12 2.30 3.28
C GLN A 70 -11.82 2.54 1.79
N LEU A 71 -12.08 1.53 0.94
CA LEU A 71 -11.92 1.65 -0.51
C LEU A 71 -12.90 2.66 -1.13
N ASN A 72 -14.16 2.72 -0.65
CA ASN A 72 -15.15 3.71 -1.05
C ASN A 72 -14.75 5.16 -0.67
N LEU A 73 -14.00 5.33 0.43
CA LEU A 73 -13.40 6.62 0.79
C LEU A 73 -12.18 6.99 -0.07
N GLY A 74 -11.75 6.10 -0.98
CA GLY A 74 -10.65 6.35 -1.88
C GLY A 74 -9.28 5.82 -1.39
N LEU A 75 -9.21 5.04 -0.30
CA LEU A 75 -7.96 4.41 0.10
C LEU A 75 -7.52 3.38 -0.94
N ARG A 76 -6.21 3.35 -1.21
CA ARG A 76 -5.60 2.42 -2.18
C ARG A 76 -4.40 1.66 -1.60
N LYS A 77 -4.15 1.79 -0.30
CA LYS A 77 -3.22 0.93 0.45
C LYS A 77 -3.95 0.33 1.65
N LEU A 78 -3.83 -0.97 1.79
CA LEU A 78 -4.30 -1.73 2.94
C LEU A 78 -3.13 -2.51 3.56
N GLU A 79 -3.31 -2.97 4.81
CA GLU A 79 -2.33 -3.77 5.53
C GLU A 79 -3.04 -4.87 6.30
N LEU A 80 -2.55 -6.10 6.16
CA LEU A 80 -3.09 -7.28 6.80
C LEU A 80 -1.99 -8.01 7.57
N ASP A 81 -2.16 -8.15 8.88
CA ASP A 81 -1.31 -8.98 9.70
C ASP A 81 -1.89 -10.41 9.73
N VAL A 82 -1.09 -11.38 9.35
CA VAL A 82 -1.54 -12.76 9.20
C VAL A 82 -0.75 -13.70 10.10
N PHE A 83 -1.46 -14.59 10.78
CA PHE A 83 -0.89 -15.72 11.50
C PHE A 83 -1.01 -16.98 10.66
N TYR A 84 -0.15 -17.97 10.87
CA TYR A 84 -0.26 -19.26 10.19
C TYR A 84 -0.81 -20.34 11.12
N GLN A 85 -1.78 -21.12 10.64
CA GLN A 85 -2.31 -22.29 11.32
C GLN A 85 -1.98 -23.55 10.49
N PRO A 86 -0.92 -24.30 10.85
CA PRO A 86 -0.43 -25.44 10.05
C PRO A 86 -1.46 -26.54 9.81
N GLN A 87 -2.30 -26.83 10.83
CA GLN A 87 -3.27 -27.95 10.80
C GLN A 87 -4.36 -27.73 9.74
N SER A 88 -4.82 -26.49 9.58
CA SER A 88 -5.87 -26.10 8.64
C SER A 88 -5.31 -25.42 7.39
N GLN A 89 -4.02 -25.12 7.36
CA GLN A 89 -3.37 -24.28 6.34
C GLN A 89 -4.09 -22.94 6.14
N SER A 90 -4.65 -22.40 7.21
CA SER A 90 -5.39 -21.13 7.21
C SER A 90 -4.54 -20.00 7.78
N PHE A 91 -4.97 -18.77 7.47
CA PHE A 91 -4.27 -17.56 7.87
C PHE A 91 -5.25 -16.64 8.63
N PRO A 92 -5.38 -16.78 9.96
CA PRO A 92 -6.09 -15.82 10.79
C PRO A 92 -5.50 -14.42 10.64
N VAL A 93 -6.37 -13.40 10.66
CA VAL A 93 -6.01 -12.00 10.54
C VAL A 93 -6.26 -11.29 11.86
N GLY A 94 -5.20 -10.72 12.45
CA GLY A 94 -5.24 -10.04 13.74
C GLY A 94 -3.88 -9.45 14.08
N HIS A 95 -3.81 -8.59 15.09
CA HIS A 95 -2.59 -7.83 15.40
C HIS A 95 -1.71 -8.51 16.46
N VAL A 96 -2.29 -8.83 17.62
CA VAL A 96 -1.60 -9.52 18.71
C VAL A 96 -2.42 -10.75 19.10
N GLN A 97 -1.76 -11.91 19.11
CA GLN A 97 -2.40 -13.18 19.47
C GLN A 97 -3.18 -13.07 20.77
N VAL A 98 -4.39 -13.63 20.82
CA VAL A 98 -5.34 -13.65 21.93
C VAL A 98 -5.97 -12.30 22.25
N ILE A 99 -5.19 -11.23 22.43
CA ILE A 99 -5.68 -9.99 23.01
C ILE A 99 -6.18 -8.96 21.98
N ASP A 100 -5.64 -8.97 20.74
CA ASP A 100 -6.01 -8.01 19.70
C ASP A 100 -6.24 -8.73 18.35
N MET A 101 -7.23 -9.64 18.35
CA MET A 101 -7.61 -10.46 17.19
C MET A 101 -8.94 -10.03 16.55
N ASN A 102 -9.57 -8.96 17.06
CA ASN A 102 -10.81 -8.47 16.49
C ASN A 102 -10.57 -7.90 15.08
N SER A 103 -11.31 -8.42 14.11
CA SER A 103 -11.08 -8.15 12.69
C SER A 103 -12.39 -8.09 11.90
N HIS A 104 -12.50 -7.16 10.94
CA HIS A 104 -13.58 -7.13 9.94
C HIS A 104 -13.56 -8.34 9.00
N CYS A 105 -12.42 -9.00 8.90
CA CYS A 105 -12.25 -10.20 8.09
C CYS A 105 -11.30 -11.18 8.82
N PRO A 106 -11.82 -12.18 9.54
CA PRO A 106 -11.05 -12.98 10.49
C PRO A 106 -10.02 -13.92 9.85
N THR A 107 -10.04 -14.08 8.52
CA THR A 107 -9.05 -14.88 7.77
C THR A 107 -8.61 -14.17 6.50
N LEU A 108 -7.40 -14.48 6.01
CA LEU A 108 -6.88 -13.97 4.74
C LEU A 108 -7.88 -14.19 3.59
N ARG A 109 -8.45 -15.39 3.47
CA ARG A 109 -9.44 -15.69 2.42
C ARG A 109 -10.67 -14.79 2.53
N THR A 110 -11.16 -14.53 3.73
CA THR A 110 -12.30 -13.64 3.94
C THR A 110 -11.97 -12.19 3.55
N CYS A 111 -10.77 -11.71 3.93
CA CYS A 111 -10.32 -10.38 3.53
C CYS A 111 -10.21 -10.25 2.00
N LEU A 112 -9.55 -11.21 1.35
CA LEU A 112 -9.39 -11.20 -0.10
C LEU A 112 -10.73 -11.31 -0.84
N ALA A 113 -11.68 -12.10 -0.32
CA ALA A 113 -13.02 -12.20 -0.91
C ALA A 113 -13.78 -10.87 -0.85
N GLN A 114 -13.70 -10.13 0.28
CA GLN A 114 -14.29 -8.79 0.39
C GLN A 114 -13.65 -7.80 -0.59
N LEU A 115 -12.31 -7.85 -0.74
CA LEU A 115 -11.58 -6.98 -1.67
C LEU A 115 -11.91 -7.30 -3.13
N LEU A 116 -12.03 -8.57 -3.49
CA LEU A 116 -12.43 -9.00 -4.83
C LEU A 116 -13.85 -8.57 -5.16
N GLN A 117 -14.79 -8.76 -4.23
CA GLN A 117 -16.17 -8.32 -4.40
C GLN A 117 -16.25 -6.82 -4.68
N TRP A 118 -15.49 -6.01 -3.92
CA TRP A 118 -15.43 -4.58 -4.17
C TRP A 118 -14.77 -4.25 -5.51
N SER A 119 -13.66 -4.90 -5.84
CA SER A 119 -12.93 -4.72 -7.10
C SER A 119 -13.79 -5.08 -8.33
N ASP A 120 -14.60 -6.14 -8.24
CA ASP A 120 -15.53 -6.53 -9.32
C ASP A 120 -16.62 -5.49 -9.57
N ALA A 121 -17.05 -4.79 -8.52
CA ALA A 121 -18.00 -3.69 -8.62
C ALA A 121 -17.36 -2.37 -9.13
N HIS A 122 -16.03 -2.26 -9.07
CA HIS A 122 -15.26 -1.06 -9.44
C HIS A 122 -14.07 -1.40 -10.38
N PRO A 123 -14.30 -1.99 -11.56
CA PRO A 123 -13.22 -2.57 -12.38
C PRO A 123 -12.16 -1.56 -12.84
N GLU A 124 -12.47 -0.27 -12.83
CA GLU A 124 -11.57 0.81 -13.22
C GLU A 124 -10.77 1.42 -12.04
N HIS A 125 -10.84 0.81 -10.86
CA HIS A 125 -10.10 1.34 -9.70
C HIS A 125 -8.59 1.35 -9.93
N ALA A 126 -7.89 2.34 -9.34
CA ALA A 126 -6.43 2.32 -9.26
C ALA A 126 -5.94 1.08 -8.50
N PRO A 127 -4.75 0.57 -8.81
CA PRO A 127 -4.25 -0.63 -8.16
C PRO A 127 -4.25 -0.50 -6.64
N ILE A 128 -4.67 -1.58 -5.96
CA ILE A 128 -4.70 -1.66 -4.51
C ILE A 128 -3.40 -2.28 -4.01
N TRP A 129 -2.65 -1.52 -3.22
CA TRP A 129 -1.49 -2.00 -2.47
C TRP A 129 -1.95 -2.74 -1.23
N ILE A 130 -1.50 -3.99 -1.03
CA ILE A 130 -1.74 -4.75 0.19
C ILE A 130 -0.41 -5.13 0.81
N GLY A 131 -0.09 -4.55 1.99
CA GLY A 131 1.04 -4.96 2.81
C GLY A 131 0.67 -6.14 3.70
N PHE A 132 1.58 -7.08 3.86
CA PHE A 132 1.42 -8.22 4.75
C PHE A 132 2.52 -8.26 5.78
N ASN A 133 2.15 -8.41 7.06
CA ASN A 133 3.04 -8.78 8.13
C ASN A 133 2.79 -10.23 8.53
N ALA A 134 3.83 -11.05 8.50
CA ALA A 134 3.80 -12.47 8.86
C ALA A 134 4.03 -12.59 10.38
N LYS A 135 2.96 -12.74 11.15
CA LYS A 135 2.97 -12.70 12.62
C LYS A 135 3.40 -14.03 13.23
N ASP A 136 4.63 -14.08 13.73
CA ASP A 136 5.16 -15.24 14.47
C ASP A 136 6.00 -14.82 15.69
N GLN A 137 5.91 -13.55 16.08
CA GLN A 137 6.64 -13.02 17.22
C GLN A 137 6.13 -13.61 18.53
N GLN A 138 7.04 -14.11 19.36
CA GLN A 138 6.74 -14.51 20.72
C GLN A 138 6.56 -13.27 21.61
N ILE A 139 5.46 -13.22 22.36
CA ILE A 139 5.12 -12.11 23.24
C ILE A 139 4.89 -12.63 24.65
N GLY A 140 5.91 -12.49 25.50
CA GLY A 140 5.83 -12.73 26.95
C GLY A 140 5.13 -14.03 27.32
N TRP A 141 3.98 -13.91 27.98
CA TRP A 141 3.15 -15.01 28.50
C TRP A 141 2.05 -15.47 27.52
N LEU A 142 1.93 -14.84 26.36
CA LEU A 142 0.96 -15.26 25.34
C LEU A 142 1.39 -16.56 24.66
N PRO A 143 0.45 -17.39 24.17
CA PRO A 143 0.79 -18.58 23.41
C PRO A 143 1.61 -18.22 22.18
N ASP A 144 2.67 -18.98 21.91
CA ASP A 144 3.52 -18.76 20.74
C ASP A 144 2.74 -19.06 19.46
N PRO A 145 2.79 -18.15 18.45
CA PRO A 145 2.26 -18.43 17.13
C PRO A 145 3.10 -19.50 16.42
N ALA A 146 2.51 -20.17 15.45
CA ALA A 146 3.28 -21.02 14.55
C ALA A 146 4.27 -20.16 13.72
N PRO A 147 5.50 -20.65 13.49
CA PRO A 147 6.50 -19.89 12.74
C PRO A 147 6.10 -19.72 11.27
N PHE A 148 6.44 -18.56 10.70
CA PHE A 148 6.37 -18.35 9.26
C PHE A 148 7.64 -18.88 8.58
N ASP A 149 7.63 -20.16 8.29
CA ASP A 149 8.68 -20.88 7.56
C ASP A 149 8.38 -20.92 6.05
N VAL A 150 9.21 -21.62 5.29
CA VAL A 150 9.03 -21.79 3.83
C VAL A 150 7.71 -22.47 3.46
N ARG A 151 7.15 -23.32 4.33
CA ARG A 151 5.87 -23.99 4.11
C ARG A 151 4.71 -23.03 4.32
N ALA A 152 4.78 -22.19 5.36
CA ALA A 152 3.81 -21.14 5.61
C ALA A 152 3.75 -20.17 4.44
N PHE A 153 4.90 -19.71 3.93
CA PHE A 153 4.95 -18.84 2.76
C PHE A 153 4.43 -19.52 1.48
N ALA A 154 4.77 -20.79 1.24
CA ALA A 154 4.24 -21.53 0.10
C ALA A 154 2.71 -21.69 0.15
N ALA A 155 2.17 -21.98 1.34
CA ALA A 155 0.73 -22.05 1.56
C ALA A 155 0.04 -20.67 1.37
N MET A 156 0.67 -19.59 1.83
CA MET A 156 0.17 -18.23 1.63
C MET A 156 0.18 -17.83 0.16
N ASP A 157 1.28 -18.08 -0.55
CA ASP A 157 1.38 -17.83 -1.99
C ASP A 157 0.29 -18.59 -2.76
N ALA A 158 0.01 -19.84 -2.40
CA ALA A 158 -1.05 -20.62 -3.04
C ALA A 158 -2.43 -19.97 -2.86
N VAL A 159 -2.75 -19.44 -1.68
CA VAL A 159 -4.00 -18.69 -1.43
C VAL A 159 -4.05 -17.41 -2.25
N LEU A 160 -2.96 -16.65 -2.30
CA LEU A 160 -2.87 -15.40 -3.06
C LEU A 160 -3.02 -15.63 -4.57
N GLU A 161 -2.38 -16.68 -5.09
CA GLU A 161 -2.49 -17.09 -6.50
C GLU A 161 -3.88 -17.58 -6.86
N GLU A 162 -4.47 -18.44 -6.04
CA GLU A 162 -5.82 -18.96 -6.25
C GLU A 162 -6.87 -17.83 -6.32
N MET A 163 -6.75 -16.86 -5.42
CA MET A 163 -7.78 -15.83 -5.29
C MET A 163 -7.56 -14.64 -6.22
N LEU A 164 -6.32 -14.18 -6.41
CA LEU A 164 -6.02 -12.95 -7.15
C LEU A 164 -5.46 -13.19 -8.56
N GLY A 165 -4.69 -14.26 -8.75
CA GLY A 165 -4.24 -14.77 -10.06
C GLY A 165 -3.77 -13.69 -11.04
N LEU A 166 -4.50 -13.51 -12.13
CA LEU A 166 -4.18 -12.55 -13.21
C LEU A 166 -4.33 -11.08 -12.79
N ARG A 167 -4.94 -10.80 -11.65
CA ARG A 167 -5.05 -9.42 -11.11
C ARG A 167 -3.80 -8.97 -10.36
N LEU A 168 -2.78 -9.82 -10.24
CA LEU A 168 -1.54 -9.47 -9.56
C LEU A 168 -0.60 -8.67 -10.47
N ILE A 169 -0.02 -7.60 -9.92
CA ILE A 169 1.19 -6.98 -10.44
C ILE A 169 2.35 -7.68 -9.75
N ARG A 170 3.17 -8.41 -10.53
CA ARG A 170 4.18 -9.32 -9.97
C ARG A 170 5.58 -8.70 -9.94
N PRO A 171 6.44 -9.12 -9.01
CA PRO A 171 7.83 -8.70 -8.98
C PRO A 171 8.58 -8.95 -10.29
N GLY A 172 8.37 -10.12 -10.91
CA GLY A 172 9.03 -10.50 -12.17
C GLY A 172 8.63 -9.64 -13.37
N ASP A 173 7.40 -9.13 -13.40
CA ASP A 173 6.90 -8.22 -14.45
C ASP A 173 7.53 -6.83 -14.31
N VAL A 174 7.69 -6.35 -13.08
CA VAL A 174 8.26 -5.04 -12.77
C VAL A 174 9.80 -5.05 -12.84
N LYS A 175 10.42 -6.16 -12.45
CA LYS A 175 11.88 -6.35 -12.44
C LYS A 175 12.26 -7.60 -13.26
N PRO A 176 12.09 -7.57 -14.60
CA PRO A 176 12.53 -8.68 -15.45
C PRO A 176 14.06 -8.89 -15.34
N GLN A 177 14.53 -10.04 -15.79
CA GLN A 177 15.95 -10.39 -15.70
C GLN A 177 16.80 -9.31 -16.39
N GLY A 178 17.84 -8.81 -15.70
CA GLY A 178 18.74 -7.77 -16.19
C GLY A 178 18.25 -6.33 -16.01
N ALA A 179 17.03 -6.10 -15.54
CA ALA A 179 16.53 -4.75 -15.27
C ALA A 179 17.26 -4.09 -14.11
N ARG A 180 17.80 -2.88 -14.33
CA ARG A 180 18.48 -2.08 -13.28
C ARG A 180 17.48 -1.32 -12.40
N ALA A 181 16.44 -0.71 -13.01
CA ALA A 181 15.38 0.02 -12.32
C ALA A 181 14.03 -0.70 -12.47
N PRO A 182 13.06 -0.47 -11.57
CA PRO A 182 11.71 -0.97 -11.73
C PRO A 182 11.03 -0.40 -12.98
N ASN A 183 10.36 -1.25 -13.74
CA ASN A 183 9.53 -0.86 -14.88
C ASN A 183 8.05 -1.03 -14.53
N TRP A 184 7.50 -0.04 -13.89
CA TRP A 184 6.11 -0.07 -13.44
C TRP A 184 5.12 0.02 -14.61
N PRO A 185 3.98 -0.67 -14.58
CA PRO A 185 2.93 -0.54 -15.57
C PRO A 185 2.33 0.87 -15.59
N THR A 186 1.67 1.22 -16.70
CA THR A 186 0.83 2.42 -16.73
C THR A 186 -0.33 2.28 -15.76
N LEU A 187 -0.92 3.40 -15.35
CA LEU A 187 -2.10 3.38 -14.48
C LEU A 187 -3.26 2.63 -15.18
N ASN A 188 -3.41 2.80 -16.49
CA ASN A 188 -4.44 2.13 -17.27
C ASN A 188 -4.22 0.62 -17.33
N ASP A 189 -3.00 0.14 -17.53
CA ASP A 189 -2.68 -1.30 -17.51
C ASP A 189 -2.81 -1.92 -16.11
N ALA A 190 -2.77 -1.10 -15.07
CA ALA A 190 -2.82 -1.51 -13.67
C ALA A 190 -4.22 -1.39 -13.05
N ARG A 191 -5.23 -0.88 -13.77
CA ARG A 191 -6.60 -0.79 -13.26
C ARG A 191 -7.14 -2.18 -12.89
N GLY A 192 -7.89 -2.26 -11.81
CA GLY A 192 -8.48 -3.51 -11.32
C GLY A 192 -7.47 -4.51 -10.75
N LYS A 193 -6.20 -4.12 -10.55
CA LYS A 193 -5.13 -5.03 -10.09
C LYS A 193 -4.70 -4.76 -8.66
N PHE A 194 -3.91 -5.70 -8.12
CA PHE A 194 -3.38 -5.70 -6.77
C PHE A 194 -1.86 -5.77 -6.78
N LEU A 195 -1.24 -5.00 -5.91
CA LEU A 195 0.20 -4.98 -5.64
C LEU A 195 0.41 -5.49 -4.22
N LEU A 196 1.02 -6.67 -4.07
CA LEU A 196 1.20 -7.34 -2.80
C LEU A 196 2.63 -7.17 -2.30
N ILE A 197 2.79 -6.82 -1.01
CA ILE A 197 4.09 -6.56 -0.41
C ILE A 197 4.23 -7.33 0.89
N LEU A 198 5.30 -8.11 1.02
CA LEU A 198 5.73 -8.69 2.28
C LEU A 198 6.55 -7.64 3.05
N ASP A 199 5.97 -7.08 4.12
CA ASP A 199 6.61 -6.11 5.02
C ASP A 199 7.35 -6.83 6.14
N GLU A 200 8.39 -7.58 5.76
CA GLU A 200 9.21 -8.35 6.70
C GLU A 200 10.70 -8.10 6.48
N GLY A 201 11.46 -8.34 7.53
CA GLY A 201 12.91 -8.27 7.54
C GLY A 201 13.55 -9.60 7.94
N GLY A 202 14.90 -9.61 8.06
CA GLY A 202 15.66 -10.72 8.58
C GLY A 202 15.38 -12.05 7.86
N GLN A 203 15.31 -13.14 8.62
CA GLN A 203 15.20 -14.49 8.09
C GLN A 203 13.93 -14.71 7.25
N LYS A 204 12.79 -14.14 7.64
CA LYS A 204 11.54 -14.27 6.86
C LYS A 204 11.68 -13.69 5.46
N ARG A 205 12.25 -12.50 5.37
CA ARG A 205 12.51 -11.88 4.06
C ARG A 205 13.50 -12.70 3.23
N GLU A 206 14.58 -13.18 3.82
CA GLU A 206 15.60 -13.98 3.10
C GLU A 206 15.00 -15.28 2.56
N MET A 207 14.15 -15.97 3.33
CA MET A 207 13.42 -17.16 2.86
C MET A 207 12.47 -16.81 1.70
N TYR A 208 11.80 -15.67 1.76
CA TYR A 208 10.85 -15.28 0.72
C TYR A 208 11.54 -14.77 -0.55
N LEU A 209 12.78 -14.31 -0.47
CA LEU A 209 13.57 -13.87 -1.63
C LEU A 209 13.95 -15.03 -2.56
N GLU A 210 13.96 -16.27 -2.08
CA GLU A 210 14.21 -17.41 -2.97
C GLU A 210 13.09 -17.52 -4.01
N GLY A 211 13.46 -17.43 -5.30
CA GLY A 211 12.50 -17.46 -6.41
C GLY A 211 11.60 -16.22 -6.53
N TRP A 212 11.97 -15.09 -5.95
CA TRP A 212 11.15 -13.88 -5.82
C TRP A 212 10.45 -13.42 -7.11
N ARG A 213 11.03 -13.67 -8.30
CA ARG A 213 10.39 -13.27 -9.57
C ARG A 213 9.09 -13.99 -9.87
N GLN A 214 8.95 -15.21 -9.39
CA GLN A 214 7.76 -16.05 -9.57
C GLN A 214 6.75 -15.92 -8.44
N ARG A 215 7.14 -15.27 -7.33
CA ARG A 215 6.25 -15.11 -6.16
C ARG A 215 5.23 -13.98 -6.36
N PRO A 216 4.08 -14.05 -5.69
CA PRO A 216 3.03 -13.03 -5.79
C PRO A 216 3.36 -11.72 -5.09
N MET A 217 4.23 -11.73 -4.04
CA MET A 217 4.51 -10.53 -3.25
C MET A 217 5.90 -9.96 -3.55
N PHE A 218 5.99 -8.63 -3.55
CA PHE A 218 7.26 -7.91 -3.49
C PHE A 218 7.86 -8.00 -2.09
N THR A 219 9.19 -8.00 -2.02
CA THR A 219 9.94 -7.90 -0.77
C THR A 219 10.58 -6.52 -0.63
N THR A 220 10.79 -6.08 0.61
CA THR A 220 11.43 -4.80 0.94
C THR A 220 12.91 -5.00 1.15
N VAL A 221 13.72 -4.72 0.13
CA VAL A 221 15.19 -4.85 0.13
C VAL A 221 15.86 -3.54 -0.25
N GLY A 222 17.16 -3.39 0.03
CA GLY A 222 17.93 -2.20 -0.37
C GLY A 222 18.01 -2.03 -1.89
N PRO A 223 18.24 -0.79 -2.39
CA PRO A 223 18.26 -0.47 -3.82
C PRO A 223 19.26 -1.28 -4.65
N GLU A 224 20.32 -1.75 -4.03
CA GLU A 224 21.40 -2.56 -4.63
C GLU A 224 20.94 -4.01 -4.94
N HIS A 225 19.87 -4.47 -4.31
CA HIS A 225 19.41 -5.85 -4.50
C HIS A 225 18.59 -5.99 -5.80
N PRO A 226 18.76 -7.08 -6.58
CA PRO A 226 18.02 -7.28 -7.84
C PRO A 226 16.50 -7.26 -7.72
N ALA A 227 15.94 -7.66 -6.56
CA ALA A 227 14.51 -7.63 -6.28
C ALA A 227 13.97 -6.26 -5.87
N ALA A 228 14.84 -5.24 -5.74
CA ALA A 228 14.45 -3.92 -5.25
C ALA A 228 13.45 -3.24 -6.19
N ALA A 229 12.25 -3.01 -5.71
CA ALA A 229 11.18 -2.27 -6.38
C ALA A 229 10.33 -1.47 -5.39
N VAL A 230 10.12 -2.02 -4.20
CA VAL A 230 9.29 -1.44 -3.13
C VAL A 230 10.12 -1.23 -1.89
N MET A 231 9.97 -0.08 -1.25
CA MET A 231 10.66 0.29 -0.01
C MET A 231 9.66 0.69 1.08
N ILE A 232 9.94 0.31 2.32
CA ILE A 232 9.18 0.77 3.49
C ILE A 232 10.11 1.65 4.33
N VAL A 233 9.72 2.93 4.44
CA VAL A 233 10.48 3.96 5.17
C VAL A 233 9.50 4.73 6.05
N ASN A 234 9.33 4.28 7.29
CA ASN A 234 8.22 4.68 8.17
C ASN A 234 8.33 6.09 8.76
N ASP A 235 9.50 6.69 8.78
CA ASP A 235 9.72 8.00 9.40
C ASP A 235 10.03 9.07 8.35
N PRO A 236 8.99 9.79 7.85
CA PRO A 236 9.19 10.82 6.84
C PRO A 236 9.82 12.11 7.36
N LEU A 237 9.87 12.31 8.69
CA LEU A 237 10.57 13.46 9.27
C LEU A 237 12.08 13.23 9.24
N ARG A 238 12.52 12.07 9.70
CA ARG A 238 13.94 11.70 9.75
C ARG A 238 14.49 11.38 8.35
N ASP A 239 13.73 10.63 7.56
CA ASP A 239 14.19 10.02 6.31
C ASP A 239 13.68 10.78 5.06
N PHE A 240 13.30 12.05 5.18
CA PHE A 240 12.65 12.83 4.12
C PHE A 240 13.41 12.80 2.79
N GLU A 241 14.68 13.17 2.79
CA GLU A 241 15.50 13.21 1.57
C GLU A 241 15.79 11.80 1.02
N ARG A 242 15.91 10.80 1.90
CA ARG A 242 16.05 9.41 1.48
C ARG A 242 14.81 8.94 0.72
N ILE A 243 13.60 9.22 1.21
CA ILE A 243 12.35 8.88 0.54
C ILE A 243 12.30 9.55 -0.84
N ARG A 244 12.62 10.85 -0.90
CA ARG A 244 12.64 11.60 -2.17
C ARG A 244 13.61 11.02 -3.19
N ALA A 245 14.80 10.62 -2.76
CA ALA A 245 15.79 9.99 -3.63
C ALA A 245 15.26 8.65 -4.19
N LEU A 246 14.75 7.78 -3.34
CA LEU A 246 14.16 6.51 -3.76
C LEU A 246 13.01 6.71 -4.78
N VAL A 247 12.14 7.69 -4.54
CA VAL A 247 11.03 8.01 -5.44
C VAL A 247 11.53 8.51 -6.79
N ARG A 248 12.56 9.38 -6.83
CA ARG A 248 13.19 9.84 -8.08
C ARG A 248 13.86 8.70 -8.85
N ASP A 249 14.43 7.74 -8.13
CA ASP A 249 15.07 6.55 -8.73
C ASP A 249 14.04 5.50 -9.22
N GLY A 250 12.75 5.80 -9.09
CA GLY A 250 11.66 4.98 -9.63
C GLY A 250 11.12 3.90 -8.69
N TYR A 251 11.59 3.81 -7.47
CA TYR A 251 11.04 2.90 -6.46
C TYR A 251 9.68 3.39 -5.96
N MET A 252 8.78 2.46 -5.61
CA MET A 252 7.59 2.79 -4.85
C MET A 252 7.89 2.73 -3.35
N VAL A 253 7.50 3.77 -2.63
CA VAL A 253 7.81 3.92 -1.20
C VAL A 253 6.51 4.02 -0.40
N ARG A 254 6.45 3.25 0.70
CA ARG A 254 5.45 3.43 1.75
C ARG A 254 6.07 4.19 2.92
N THR A 255 5.37 5.18 3.45
CA THR A 255 5.71 5.90 4.69
C THR A 255 4.48 6.05 5.59
N ARG A 256 4.65 6.59 6.80
CA ARG A 256 3.55 6.77 7.77
C ARG A 256 3.33 8.26 8.05
N ALA A 257 2.07 8.69 7.98
CA ALA A 257 1.63 10.05 8.33
C ALA A 257 1.44 10.24 9.84
N ASP A 258 1.23 9.15 10.56
CA ASP A 258 1.09 9.06 12.02
C ASP A 258 1.65 7.74 12.54
N ALA A 259 1.93 7.68 13.83
CA ALA A 259 2.41 6.48 14.50
C ALA A 259 1.91 6.45 15.95
N ASN A 260 1.49 5.25 16.40
CA ASN A 260 1.11 5.01 17.79
C ASN A 260 0.03 5.99 18.32
N THR A 261 -0.84 6.47 17.43
CA THR A 261 -1.93 7.44 17.69
C THR A 261 -1.48 8.84 18.13
N VAL A 262 -0.17 9.11 18.23
CA VAL A 262 0.39 10.31 18.88
C VAL A 262 -0.02 11.58 18.14
N GLU A 263 0.26 11.67 16.84
CA GLU A 263 0.03 12.86 16.03
C GLU A 263 -1.46 13.24 16.01
N ALA A 264 -2.34 12.24 15.89
CA ALA A 264 -3.78 12.48 15.83
C ALA A 264 -4.34 12.97 17.17
N ARG A 265 -3.84 12.49 18.31
CA ARG A 265 -4.30 12.93 19.64
C ARG A 265 -4.05 14.42 19.89
N VAL A 266 -2.94 14.94 19.40
CA VAL A 266 -2.55 16.34 19.61
C VAL A 266 -2.74 17.23 18.37
N ASN A 267 -3.35 16.67 17.32
CA ASN A 267 -3.54 17.33 16.02
C ASN A 267 -2.22 17.86 15.40
N ASP A 268 -1.12 17.13 15.57
CA ASP A 268 0.16 17.46 14.93
C ASP A 268 0.18 16.96 13.48
N THR A 269 0.30 17.89 12.55
CA THR A 269 0.28 17.60 11.10
C THR A 269 1.66 17.56 10.45
N ASN A 270 2.74 17.79 11.19
CA ASN A 270 4.09 17.90 10.63
C ASN A 270 4.53 16.60 9.92
N ARG A 271 4.31 15.44 10.58
CA ARG A 271 4.63 14.15 10.00
C ARG A 271 3.81 13.84 8.74
N ARG A 272 2.51 14.15 8.76
CA ARG A 272 1.62 14.03 7.59
C ARG A 272 2.09 14.90 6.43
N GLN A 273 2.46 16.16 6.69
CA GLN A 273 2.97 17.07 5.66
C GLN A 273 4.27 16.56 5.06
N ALA A 274 5.21 16.10 5.89
CA ALA A 274 6.46 15.49 5.44
C ALA A 274 6.20 14.21 4.62
N ALA A 275 5.28 13.35 5.05
CA ALA A 275 4.92 12.14 4.33
C ALA A 275 4.42 12.46 2.91
N PHE A 276 3.51 13.41 2.77
CA PHE A 276 3.02 13.83 1.45
C PHE A 276 4.09 14.51 0.60
N ALA A 277 4.86 15.45 1.17
CA ALA A 277 5.87 16.20 0.44
C ALA A 277 7.09 15.35 0.03
N SER A 278 7.36 14.24 0.74
CA SER A 278 8.44 13.31 0.41
C SER A 278 8.23 12.60 -0.94
N GLY A 279 6.99 12.55 -1.43
CA GLY A 279 6.64 11.84 -2.66
C GLY A 279 6.45 10.33 -2.47
N ALA A 280 6.48 9.79 -1.25
CA ALA A 280 6.11 8.40 -1.02
C ALA A 280 4.74 8.12 -1.67
N GLN A 281 4.64 7.05 -2.45
CA GLN A 281 3.42 6.72 -3.18
C GLN A 281 2.30 6.29 -2.22
N ALA A 282 2.61 5.45 -1.24
CA ALA A 282 1.67 4.97 -0.23
C ALA A 282 1.88 5.69 1.11
N VAL A 283 0.95 6.57 1.49
CA VAL A 283 0.95 7.25 2.79
C VAL A 283 0.01 6.53 3.73
N SER A 284 0.57 5.84 4.72
CA SER A 284 -0.16 5.03 5.70
C SER A 284 -0.60 5.85 6.91
N THR A 285 -1.81 5.60 7.42
CA THR A 285 -2.40 6.30 8.56
C THR A 285 -3.41 5.43 9.30
N ASP A 286 -3.69 5.76 10.55
CA ASP A 286 -4.82 5.22 11.30
C ASP A 286 -6.04 6.18 11.28
N TYR A 287 -5.90 7.40 10.69
CA TYR A 287 -6.90 8.48 10.78
C TYR A 287 -7.24 9.10 9.41
N TYR A 288 -7.94 8.37 8.58
CA TYR A 288 -8.40 8.78 7.24
C TYR A 288 -9.86 9.23 7.21
N SER A 289 -10.64 8.88 8.23
CA SER A 289 -12.07 9.21 8.34
C SER A 289 -12.30 10.73 8.48
N PRO A 290 -13.44 11.24 8.02
CA PRO A 290 -13.84 12.64 8.26
C PRO A 290 -13.89 13.05 9.73
N SER A 291 -14.07 12.10 10.63
CA SER A 291 -14.06 12.32 12.08
C SER A 291 -13.06 11.36 12.75
N ASN A 292 -12.48 11.79 13.86
CA ASN A 292 -11.63 10.98 14.71
C ASN A 292 -12.13 11.02 16.18
N PRO A 293 -11.72 10.08 17.05
CA PRO A 293 -12.20 10.00 18.43
C PRO A 293 -11.72 11.14 19.35
N PHE A 294 -10.77 11.97 18.89
CA PHE A 294 -10.14 13.02 19.70
C PHE A 294 -10.85 14.38 19.57
N GLY A 295 -11.89 14.49 18.73
CA GLY A 295 -12.67 15.71 18.55
C GLY A 295 -11.89 16.85 17.92
N ASN A 296 -10.86 16.56 17.14
CA ASN A 296 -10.05 17.54 16.40
C ASN A 296 -10.07 17.26 14.89
N ASP A 297 -9.42 18.13 14.08
CA ASP A 297 -9.45 18.07 12.61
C ASP A 297 -8.32 17.19 12.02
N TYR A 298 -7.64 16.37 12.81
CA TYR A 298 -6.60 15.51 12.26
C TYR A 298 -7.19 14.50 11.30
N ARG A 299 -6.72 14.53 10.08
CA ARG A 299 -7.13 13.61 9.02
C ARG A 299 -6.03 13.49 7.97
N VAL A 300 -5.81 12.28 7.46
CA VAL A 300 -4.92 12.00 6.33
C VAL A 300 -5.75 11.56 5.13
N TRP A 301 -5.85 12.41 4.12
CA TRP A 301 -6.75 12.18 3.01
C TRP A 301 -6.27 12.87 1.72
N ILE A 302 -6.65 12.31 0.57
CA ILE A 302 -6.46 12.89 -0.77
C ILE A 302 -7.82 12.96 -1.44
N VAL A 303 -8.17 14.12 -1.96
CA VAL A 303 -9.40 14.32 -2.76
C VAL A 303 -9.36 13.40 -3.97
N GLY A 304 -10.41 12.60 -4.18
CA GLY A 304 -10.46 11.63 -5.28
C GLY A 304 -9.61 10.37 -5.05
N GLY A 305 -9.06 10.17 -3.84
CA GLY A 305 -8.31 8.96 -3.44
C GLY A 305 -6.89 8.87 -3.97
N VAL A 306 -6.63 9.37 -5.17
CA VAL A 306 -5.33 9.31 -5.87
C VAL A 306 -4.99 10.68 -6.43
N ARG A 307 -3.73 11.07 -6.37
CA ARG A 307 -3.21 12.28 -7.01
C ARG A 307 -1.89 12.03 -7.73
N CYS A 308 -1.49 12.96 -8.56
CA CYS A 308 -0.16 12.96 -9.14
C CYS A 308 0.91 13.07 -8.06
N ASN A 309 1.97 12.28 -8.21
CA ASN A 309 3.07 12.29 -7.26
C ASN A 309 3.86 13.60 -7.35
N PRO A 310 4.10 14.31 -6.23
CA PRO A 310 4.77 15.61 -6.25
C PRO A 310 6.27 15.53 -6.59
N VAL A 311 6.86 14.33 -6.63
CA VAL A 311 8.30 14.10 -6.88
C VAL A 311 8.54 13.36 -8.18
N ALA A 312 7.77 12.28 -8.45
CA ALA A 312 7.92 11.42 -9.63
C ALA A 312 6.86 11.66 -10.71
N GLY A 313 5.81 12.43 -10.42
CA GLY A 313 4.75 12.73 -11.40
C GLY A 313 5.26 13.53 -12.59
N PRO A 314 4.70 13.36 -13.78
CA PRO A 314 5.05 14.17 -14.95
C PRO A 314 4.63 15.63 -14.73
N LEU A 315 5.30 16.58 -15.42
CA LEU A 315 4.98 18.02 -15.33
C LEU A 315 3.52 18.31 -15.70
N VAL A 316 2.97 17.59 -16.67
CA VAL A 316 1.54 17.61 -17.01
C VAL A 316 0.98 16.25 -16.63
N CYS A 317 0.38 16.18 -15.48
CA CYS A 317 -0.25 14.96 -14.98
C CYS A 317 -1.76 15.14 -15.01
N ASN A 318 -2.42 14.42 -15.89
CA ASN A 318 -3.88 14.37 -15.96
C ASN A 318 -4.31 12.94 -15.61
N LEU A 319 -5.02 12.77 -14.50
CA LEU A 319 -5.67 11.53 -14.16
C LEU A 319 -7.06 11.56 -14.82
N GLU A 320 -7.17 11.09 -16.06
CA GLU A 320 -8.32 11.25 -16.97
C GLU A 320 -9.62 10.55 -16.55
N SER A 321 -9.78 10.14 -15.32
CA SER A 321 -11.06 9.65 -14.78
C SER A 321 -11.03 9.71 -13.26
N PRO A 322 -12.16 9.86 -12.60
CA PRO A 322 -12.21 9.64 -11.15
C PRO A 322 -11.67 8.23 -10.90
N VAL A 323 -10.52 8.17 -10.22
CA VAL A 323 -9.81 6.93 -9.88
C VAL A 323 -10.50 6.31 -8.66
N GLN A 324 -11.85 6.36 -8.69
CA GLN A 324 -12.73 5.84 -7.66
C GLN A 324 -12.84 4.33 -7.74
#